data_4871e8c724039f6a52c38821685cea8c
#
_entry.id   4871e8c724039f6a52c38821685cea8c
#
_cell.length_a   1.000
_cell.length_b   1.000
_cell.length_c   1.000
_cell.angle_alpha   90.00
_cell.angle_beta   90.00
_cell.angle_gamma   90.00
#
_symmetry.space_group_name_H-M   'P 1'
#
loop_
_entity.id
_entity.type
_entity.pdbx_description
1 polymer ?
#
loop_
_entity_poly.entity_id
_entity_poly.type
_entity_poly.pdbx_seq_one_letter_code
_entity_poly.pdbx_strand_id
1 'polypeptide(L)' 'MRTTYGSATVRLYHLSDSQEGGGVETLFYGSMDEALRIAAQQSQDIQDGLFLSTNNDVIAYLDLIDE' A
#
# COMPACT_ATOMS: atom_id res chain seq x y z
N MET A 1 8.00 -23.58 4.92
CA MET A 1 7.80 -23.03 4.64
C MET A 1 7.38 -22.11 5.04
N ARG A 2 7.08 -21.58 5.02
CA ARG A 2 6.71 -20.79 5.33
C ARG A 2 6.13 -19.91 4.77
N THR A 3 5.26 -19.71 4.48
CA THR A 3 4.82 -18.75 3.96
C THR A 3 4.62 -17.71 4.77
N THR A 4 4.88 -16.59 4.58
CA THR A 4 4.62 -15.52 5.41
C THR A 4 4.17 -14.42 4.56
N TYR A 5 3.44 -13.48 5.15
CA TYR A 5 3.02 -12.34 4.42
C TYR A 5 4.19 -11.48 4.00
N GLY A 6 5.26 -11.51 4.74
CA GLY A 6 6.41 -10.70 4.40
C GLY A 6 7.02 -11.07 3.08
N SER A 7 6.85 -12.33 2.66
CA SER A 7 7.42 -12.74 1.40
C SER A 7 6.42 -12.68 0.28
N ALA A 8 5.18 -12.33 0.54
CA ALA A 8 4.20 -12.23 -0.51
C ALA A 8 4.43 -10.95 -1.28
N THR A 9 4.13 -10.99 -2.57
CA THR A 9 4.28 -9.82 -3.40
C THR A 9 3.05 -8.96 -3.30
N VAL A 10 3.24 -7.69 -2.98
CA VAL A 10 2.14 -6.76 -2.89
C VAL A 10 2.45 -5.53 -3.71
N ARG A 11 1.43 -4.81 -4.03
CA ARG A 11 1.56 -3.57 -4.76
C ARG A 11 1.12 -2.46 -3.84
N LEU A 12 2.00 -1.51 -3.61
CA LEU A 12 1.69 -0.34 -2.81
C LEU A 12 1.34 0.79 -3.75
N TYR A 13 0.15 1.32 -3.65
CA TYR A 13 -0.26 2.36 -4.56
C TYR A 13 -1.06 3.42 -3.83
N HIS A 14 -1.14 4.57 -4.44
CA HIS A 14 -1.83 5.71 -3.88
C HIS A 14 -2.97 6.11 -4.81
N LEU A 15 -4.15 6.23 -4.24
CA LEU A 15 -5.30 6.69 -5.00
C LEU A 15 -5.41 8.18 -4.85
N SER A 16 -5.33 8.87 -5.95
CA SER A 16 -5.41 10.31 -5.95
C SER A 16 -6.84 10.72 -6.16
N ASP A 17 -7.26 11.70 -5.40
CA ASP A 17 -8.61 12.16 -5.48
C ASP A 17 -8.66 13.51 -6.14
N SER A 18 -7.80 13.74 -7.10
CA SER A 18 -7.71 15.04 -7.69
C SER A 18 -8.89 15.26 -8.60
N GLN A 19 -9.23 16.51 -8.78
CA GLN A 19 -10.35 16.85 -9.59
C GLN A 19 -10.11 16.63 -11.03
N GLU A 20 -8.89 16.45 -11.40
CA GLU A 20 -8.60 16.26 -12.78
C GLU A 20 -8.64 14.84 -13.17
N GLY A 21 -9.35 14.04 -12.45
CA GLY A 21 -9.54 12.71 -12.87
C GLY A 21 -8.96 11.69 -11.96
N GLY A 22 -8.39 12.09 -10.91
CA GLY A 22 -7.85 11.16 -9.99
C GLY A 22 -6.85 10.25 -10.65
N GLY A 23 -6.47 9.23 -9.99
CA GLY A 23 -5.57 8.29 -10.59
C GLY A 23 -4.94 7.39 -9.57
N VAL A 24 -4.26 6.40 -10.08
CA VAL A 24 -3.58 5.43 -9.25
C VAL A 24 -2.09 5.53 -9.55
N GLU A 25 -1.30 5.69 -8.51
CA GLU A 25 0.13 5.78 -8.70
C GLU A 25 0.78 4.69 -7.88
N THR A 26 1.44 3.75 -8.54
CA THR A 26 2.12 2.68 -7.85
C THR A 26 3.43 3.20 -7.30
N LEU A 27 3.63 3.05 -6.01
CA LEU A 27 4.85 3.49 -5.36
C LEU A 27 5.86 2.36 -5.24
N PHE A 28 5.39 1.14 -5.12
CA PHE A 28 6.30 0.04 -4.87
C PHE A 28 5.61 -1.27 -5.20
N TYR A 29 6.40 -2.23 -5.61
CA TYR A 29 5.88 -3.55 -5.92
C TYR A 29 6.93 -4.53 -5.42
N GLY A 30 6.59 -5.30 -4.45
CA GLY A 30 7.54 -6.22 -3.86
C GLY A 30 7.00 -6.82 -2.59
N SER A 31 7.86 -7.06 -1.62
CA SER A 31 7.44 -7.74 -0.42
C SER A 31 6.60 -6.83 0.46
N MET A 32 5.77 -7.46 1.27
CA MET A 32 4.93 -6.70 2.19
C MET A 32 5.77 -5.90 3.18
N ASP A 33 6.85 -6.50 3.67
CA ASP A 33 7.68 -5.81 4.64
C ASP A 33 8.24 -4.53 4.07
N GLU A 34 8.71 -4.57 2.85
CA GLU A 34 9.27 -3.39 2.24
C GLU A 34 8.19 -2.39 1.89
N ALA A 35 7.04 -2.88 1.46
CA ALA A 35 5.94 -1.99 1.13
C ALA A 35 5.52 -1.20 2.36
N LEU A 36 5.44 -1.86 3.50
CA LEU A 36 5.05 -1.19 4.73
C LEU A 36 6.08 -0.16 5.14
N ARG A 37 7.36 -0.47 4.93
CA ARG A 37 8.40 0.47 5.28
C ARG A 37 8.32 1.71 4.41
N ILE A 38 8.08 1.52 3.13
CA ILE A 38 7.97 2.65 2.23
C ILE A 38 6.73 3.47 2.57
N ALA A 39 5.63 2.80 2.87
CA ALA A 39 4.40 3.50 3.22
C ALA A 39 4.59 4.35 4.45
N ALA A 40 5.36 3.86 5.42
CA ALA A 40 5.56 4.60 6.65
C ALA A 40 6.36 5.87 6.44
N GLN A 41 7.08 5.95 5.34
CA GLN A 41 7.89 7.13 5.05
C GLN A 41 7.12 8.20 4.30
N GLN A 42 5.90 7.92 3.90
CA GLN A 42 5.13 8.88 3.15
C GLN A 42 4.50 9.91 4.08
N SER A 43 4.14 11.05 3.51
CA SER A 43 3.47 12.05 4.31
C SER A 43 2.08 11.56 4.66
N GLN A 44 1.47 12.20 5.64
CA GLN A 44 0.18 11.75 6.08
C GLN A 44 -0.88 11.90 5.00
N ASP A 45 -0.77 12.93 4.19
CA ASP A 45 -1.70 13.10 3.10
C ASP A 45 -1.63 11.92 2.15
N ILE A 46 -0.44 11.44 1.89
CA ILE A 46 -0.27 10.30 1.01
C ILE A 46 -0.79 9.05 1.68
N GLN A 47 -0.49 8.91 2.98
CA GLN A 47 -0.90 7.71 3.68
C GLN A 47 -2.41 7.56 3.73
N ASP A 48 -3.13 8.67 3.73
CA ASP A 48 -4.58 8.62 3.74
C ASP A 48 -5.14 7.91 2.53
N GLY A 49 -4.43 7.91 1.42
CA GLY A 49 -4.88 7.26 0.21
C GLY A 49 -4.05 6.08 -0.20
N LEU A 50 -3.22 5.56 0.70
CA LEU A 50 -2.39 4.43 0.35
C LEU A 50 -3.13 3.12 0.52
N PHE A 51 -2.91 2.23 -0.43
CA PHE A 51 -3.52 0.92 -0.39
C PHE A 51 -2.49 -0.14 -0.74
N LEU A 52 -2.67 -1.32 -0.19
CA LEU A 52 -1.82 -2.44 -0.51
C LEU A 52 -2.68 -3.52 -1.15
N SER A 53 -2.25 -3.97 -2.30
CA SER A 53 -3.00 -4.97 -3.04
C SER A 53 -2.23 -6.28 -3.04
N THR A 54 -2.86 -7.31 -2.54
CA THR A 54 -2.27 -8.64 -2.58
C THR A 54 -2.99 -9.43 -3.67
N ASN A 55 -2.73 -10.72 -3.73
CA ASN A 55 -3.39 -11.54 -4.71
C ASN A 55 -4.89 -11.60 -4.50
N ASN A 56 -5.31 -11.49 -3.27
CA ASN A 56 -6.71 -11.69 -2.95
C ASN A 56 -7.42 -10.48 -2.43
N ASP A 57 -6.69 -9.51 -1.91
CA ASP A 57 -7.32 -8.42 -1.19
C ASP A 57 -6.69 -7.09 -1.48
N VAL A 58 -7.44 -6.05 -1.22
CA VAL A 58 -6.91 -4.69 -1.23
C VAL A 58 -7.16 -4.14 0.15
N ILE A 59 -6.12 -3.67 0.81
CA ILE A 59 -6.21 -3.20 2.18
C ILE A 59 -5.70 -1.78 2.26
N ALA A 60 -6.46 -0.91 2.89
CA ALA A 60 -5.98 0.44 3.10
C ALA A 60 -4.85 0.42 4.11
N TYR A 61 -3.80 1.20 3.85
CA TYR A 61 -2.64 1.18 4.73
C TYR A 61 -3.03 1.57 6.15
N LEU A 62 -3.87 2.59 6.30
CA LEU A 62 -4.24 3.03 7.64
C LEU A 62 -5.07 1.98 8.38
N ASP A 63 -5.85 1.21 7.65
CA ASP A 63 -6.58 0.13 8.30
C ASP A 63 -5.63 -0.94 8.78
N LEU A 64 -4.58 -1.16 8.02
CA LEU A 64 -3.64 -2.21 8.37
C LEU A 64 -2.87 -1.87 9.63
N ILE A 65 -2.50 -0.63 9.81
CA ILE A 65 -1.69 -0.27 10.98
C ILE A 65 -2.56 0.15 12.16
N ASP A 66 -3.84 0.27 11.95
CA ASP A 66 -4.71 0.71 13.02
C ASP A 66 -5.26 -0.50 13.74
N GLU A 67 -4.41 -1.40 14.11
CA GLU A 67 -4.84 -2.56 14.71
C GLU A 67 -4.83 -2.51 16.14
#